data_c1ee172c0e74c214e0deab998496dc12
#
_entry.id   c1ee172c0e74c214e0deab998496dc12
#
_cell.length_a   1.000
_cell.length_b   1.000
_cell.length_c   1.000
_cell.angle_alpha   90.00
_cell.angle_beta   90.00
_cell.angle_gamma   90.00
#
_symmetry.space_group_name_H-M   'P 1'
#
loop_
_entity.id
_entity.type
_entity.pdbx_description
1 polymer ?
#
loop_
_entity_poly.entity_id
_entity_poly.type
_entity_poly.pdbx_seq_one_letter_code
_entity_poly.pdbx_strand_id
1 'polypeptide(L)' 'MKILALESSATAASVALCEDETLLAQAFLHTGLTHSQTLLPMARDLLKACGLTPAQVDLIAVAAGPGSF' A
#
# COMPACT_ATOMS: atom_id res chain seq x y z
N MET A 1 9.40 12.72 -6.10
CA MET A 1 8.88 12.30 -4.80
C MET A 1 8.21 10.94 -4.93
N LYS A 2 8.60 10.00 -4.11
CA LYS A 2 7.99 8.67 -4.09
C LYS A 2 6.94 8.60 -2.98
N ILE A 3 5.74 8.24 -3.35
CA ILE A 3 4.59 8.17 -2.44
C ILE A 3 4.09 6.74 -2.38
N LEU A 4 3.99 6.20 -1.17
CA LEU A 4 3.38 4.90 -0.94
C LEU A 4 2.00 5.13 -0.33
N ALA A 5 0.95 4.75 -1.05
CA ALA A 5 -0.42 4.91 -0.61
C ALA A 5 -0.98 3.58 -0.13
N LEU A 6 -1.50 3.58 1.08
CA LEU A 6 -2.13 2.41 1.69
C LEU A 6 -3.61 2.70 1.88
N GLU A 7 -4.46 1.79 1.44
CA GLU A 7 -5.89 1.96 1.59
C GLU A 7 -6.53 0.66 2.06
N SER A 8 -7.46 0.76 3.00
CA SER A 8 -8.17 -0.41 3.49
C SER A 8 -9.63 -0.10 3.77
N SER A 9 -10.45 -1.12 3.64
CA SER A 9 -11.85 -1.13 4.02
C SER A 9 -12.12 -2.40 4.80
N ALA A 10 -13.38 -2.68 5.14
CA ALA A 10 -13.70 -3.86 5.94
C ALA A 10 -13.27 -5.17 5.27
N THR A 11 -13.24 -5.23 3.94
CA THR A 11 -12.99 -6.48 3.21
C THR A 11 -11.86 -6.40 2.21
N ALA A 12 -11.29 -5.21 1.99
CA ALA A 12 -10.30 -5.02 0.93
C ALA A 12 -9.11 -4.20 1.42
N ALA A 13 -7.97 -4.44 0.84
CA ALA A 13 -6.74 -3.69 1.09
C ALA A 13 -6.05 -3.43 -0.23
N SER A 14 -5.48 -2.24 -0.39
CA SER A 14 -4.70 -1.92 -1.56
C SER A 14 -3.47 -1.09 -1.20
N VAL A 15 -2.44 -1.22 -2.03
CA VAL A 15 -1.20 -0.49 -1.90
C VAL A 15 -0.82 0.02 -3.28
N ALA A 16 -0.42 1.27 -3.36
CA ALA A 16 0.04 1.85 -4.61
C ALA A 16 1.34 2.60 -4.37
N LEU A 17 2.26 2.49 -5.31
CA LEU A 17 3.52 3.22 -5.29
C LEU A 17 3.55 4.16 -6.48
N CYS A 18 3.71 5.45 -6.22
CA CYS A 18 3.76 6.47 -7.24
C CYS A 18 5.07 7.24 -7.17
N GLU A 19 5.56 7.68 -8.31
CA GLU A 19 6.65 8.64 -8.38
C GLU A 19 6.15 9.86 -9.15
N ASP A 20 6.08 10.99 -8.46
CA ASP A 20 5.47 12.22 -8.98
C ASP A 20 4.03 11.92 -9.43
N GLU A 21 3.73 11.99 -10.72
CA GLU A 21 2.39 11.71 -11.23
C GLU A 21 2.28 10.33 -11.87
N THR A 22 3.32 9.49 -11.74
CA THR A 22 3.36 8.19 -12.39
C THR A 22 3.08 7.09 -11.39
N LEU A 23 2.11 6.24 -11.68
CA LEU A 23 1.86 5.03 -10.89
C LEU A 23 2.90 3.98 -11.30
N LEU A 24 3.75 3.58 -10.36
CA LEU A 24 4.79 2.59 -10.63
C LEU A 24 4.29 1.17 -10.42
N ALA A 25 3.50 0.95 -9.38
CA ALA A 25 3.01 -0.39 -9.06
C ALA A 25 1.78 -0.30 -8.17
N GLN A 26 0.96 -1.33 -8.21
CA GLN A 26 -0.25 -1.39 -7.40
C GLN A 26 -0.57 -2.84 -7.07
N ALA A 27 -1.08 -3.09 -5.86
CA ALA A 27 -1.54 -4.40 -5.43
C ALA A 27 -2.88 -4.24 -4.73
N PHE A 28 -3.76 -5.21 -4.91
CA PHE A 28 -5.10 -5.19 -4.36
C PHE A 28 -5.47 -6.58 -3.84
N LEU A 29 -6.05 -6.63 -2.63
CA LEU A 29 -6.59 -7.87 -2.06
C LEU A 29 -8.01 -7.62 -1.58
N HIS A 30 -8.89 -8.57 -1.86
CA HIS A 30 -10.27 -8.55 -1.39
C HIS A 30 -10.59 -9.92 -0.80
N THR A 31 -10.08 -10.18 0.41
CA THR A 31 -10.17 -11.49 1.04
C THR A 31 -10.97 -11.51 2.32
N GLY A 32 -11.35 -10.35 2.84
CA GLY A 32 -12.03 -10.25 4.12
C GLY A 32 -11.13 -10.46 5.32
N LEU A 33 -9.81 -10.54 5.12
CA LEU A 33 -8.85 -10.72 6.21
C LEU A 33 -8.54 -9.39 6.87
N THR A 34 -7.91 -9.47 8.06
CA THR A 34 -7.52 -8.29 8.82
C THR A 34 -6.46 -7.49 8.08
N HIS A 35 -6.72 -6.22 7.86
CA HIS A 35 -5.89 -5.39 7.01
C HIS A 35 -4.56 -5.00 7.63
N SER A 36 -4.52 -4.83 8.96
CA SER A 36 -3.26 -4.53 9.63
C SER A 36 -2.24 -5.66 9.46
N GLN A 37 -2.72 -6.89 9.20
CA GLN A 37 -1.86 -8.05 8.98
C GLN A 37 -1.46 -8.23 7.53
N THR A 38 -2.17 -7.59 6.60
CA THR A 38 -1.93 -7.78 5.17
C THR A 38 -1.29 -6.58 4.49
N LEU A 39 -1.60 -5.36 4.94
CA LEU A 39 -1.11 -4.14 4.29
C LEU A 39 0.40 -4.00 4.33
N LEU A 40 1.03 -4.23 5.49
CA LEU A 40 2.47 -4.06 5.60
C LEU A 40 3.25 -5.06 4.76
N PRO A 41 2.91 -6.36 4.75
CA PRO A 41 3.53 -7.30 3.83
C PRO A 41 3.31 -6.94 2.37
N MET A 42 2.11 -6.49 2.00
CA MET A 42 1.84 -6.05 0.63
C MET A 42 2.72 -4.88 0.23
N ALA A 43 2.84 -3.88 1.11
CA ALA A 43 3.66 -2.72 0.84
C ALA A 43 5.13 -3.10 0.69
N ARG A 44 5.62 -3.97 1.56
CA ARG A 44 7.00 -4.45 1.51
C ARG A 44 7.28 -5.18 0.20
N ASP A 45 6.39 -6.08 -0.18
CA ASP A 45 6.55 -6.86 -1.40
C ASP A 45 6.48 -5.98 -2.64
N LEU A 46 5.60 -4.98 -2.62
CA LEU A 46 5.47 -4.05 -3.72
C LEU A 46 6.75 -3.23 -3.91
N LEU A 47 7.30 -2.70 -2.82
CA LEU A 47 8.56 -1.96 -2.86
C LEU A 47 9.69 -2.84 -3.39
N LYS A 48 9.76 -4.07 -2.88
CA LYS A 48 10.79 -5.01 -3.30
C LYS A 48 10.69 -5.33 -4.78
N ALA A 49 9.48 -5.52 -5.29
CA ALA A 49 9.25 -5.78 -6.70
C ALA A 49 9.70 -4.60 -7.58
N CYS A 50 9.65 -3.39 -7.04
CA CYS A 50 10.12 -2.19 -7.74
C CYS A 50 11.60 -1.90 -7.52
N GLY A 51 12.30 -2.76 -6.77
CA GLY A 51 13.72 -2.56 -6.48
C GLY A 51 13.98 -1.44 -5.49
N LEU A 52 13.02 -1.14 -4.62
CA LEU A 52 13.11 -0.04 -3.67
C LEU A 52 13.09 -0.55 -2.23
N THR A 53 13.65 0.28 -1.34
CA THR A 53 13.58 0.06 0.10
C THR A 53 12.63 1.06 0.74
N PRO A 54 12.10 0.79 1.95
CA PRO A 54 11.25 1.78 2.63
C PRO A 54 11.90 3.13 2.83
N ALA A 55 13.23 3.18 2.97
CA ALA A 55 13.96 4.43 3.16
C ALA A 55 13.88 5.36 1.93
N GLN A 56 13.55 4.82 0.77
CA GLN A 56 13.44 5.60 -0.46
C GLN A 56 12.06 6.19 -0.68
N VAL A 57 11.11 5.88 0.19
CA VAL A 57 9.76 6.46 0.14
C VAL A 57 9.75 7.80 0.86
N ASP A 58 9.28 8.83 0.18
CA ASP A 58 9.26 10.19 0.72
C ASP A 58 8.01 10.48 1.54
N LEU A 59 6.90 9.85 1.19
CA LEU A 59 5.62 10.11 1.84
C LEU A 59 4.79 8.84 1.87
N ILE A 60 4.15 8.60 3.02
CA ILE A 60 3.19 7.51 3.17
C ILE A 60 1.82 8.12 3.39
N ALA A 61 0.88 7.81 2.51
CA ALA A 61 -0.50 8.25 2.62
C ALA A 61 -1.36 7.06 3.03
N VAL A 62 -2.20 7.26 4.03
CA VAL A 62 -3.05 6.18 4.56
C VAL A 62 -4.50 6.61 4.53
N ALA A 63 -5.36 5.76 3.97
CA ALA A 63 -6.80 5.94 4.01
C ALA A 63 -7.43 4.68 4.57
N ALA A 64 -8.35 4.85 5.52
CA ALA A 64 -9.06 3.74 6.14
C ALA A 64 -10.55 3.93 5.97
N GLY A 65 -11.22 2.92 5.42
CA GLY A 65 -12.66 2.93 5.28
C GLY A 65 -13.37 2.36 6.51
N PRO A 66 -14.69 2.37 6.51
CA PRO A 66 -15.48 1.84 7.61
C PRO A 66 -15.11 0.38 7.90
N GLY A 67 -14.94 0.05 9.17
CA GLY A 67 -14.61 -1.30 9.60
C GLY A 67 -13.15 -1.67 9.46
N SER A 68 -12.28 -0.74 9.09
CA SER A 68 -10.83 -0.97 8.97
C SER A 68 -10.16 -0.81 10.33
N PHE A 69 -9.17 -1.62 10.57
CA PHE A 69 -8.36 -1.57 11.80
C PHE A 69 -9.22 -1.62 13.05
#